data_02418da3fdbd6bbdc1c08fb27532d4d0
#
_entry.id   02418da3fdbd6bbdc1c08fb27532d4d0
#
_cell.length_a   1.000
_cell.length_b   1.000
_cell.length_c   1.000
_cell.angle_alpha   90.00
_cell.angle_beta   90.00
_cell.angle_gamma   90.00
#
_symmetry.space_group_name_H-M   'P 1'
#
loop_
_entity.id
_entity.type
_entity.pdbx_description
1 polymer ?
#
loop_
_entity_poly.entity_id
_entity_poly.type
_entity_poly.pdbx_seq_one_letter_code
_entity_poly.pdbx_strand_id
1 'polypeptide(L)'
;MNYTYILKCSDNTYYTGWTNNLEKRLKDHNEGKGAKYTKPRRPVVLAYYETFETKEEAMKREYAIKHMTRAEKEKIIKNKSCNL
;
A
#
# COMPACT_ATOMS: atom_id res chain seq x y z
N MET A 1 10.38 3.36 -12.02
CA MET A 1 9.17 3.93 -11.42
C MET A 1 9.09 3.55 -9.95
N ASN A 2 8.59 4.43 -9.12
CA ASN A 2 8.43 4.18 -7.69
C ASN A 2 6.95 4.25 -7.34
N TYR A 3 6.55 3.49 -6.33
CA TYR A 3 5.13 3.35 -5.98
C TYR A 3 4.93 3.55 -4.49
N THR A 4 3.85 4.25 -4.14
CA THR A 4 3.30 4.23 -2.80
C THR A 4 2.01 3.42 -2.88
N TYR A 5 1.84 2.45 -1.99
CA TYR A 5 0.74 1.50 -2.10
C TYR A 5 0.06 1.29 -0.76
N ILE A 6 -1.19 0.87 -0.84
CA ILE A 6 -1.97 0.44 0.33
C ILE A 6 -2.42 -0.99 0.08
N LEU A 7 -2.14 -1.86 1.05
CA LEU A 7 -2.60 -3.25 1.03
C LEU A 7 -3.75 -3.40 2.00
N LYS A 8 -4.74 -4.20 1.61
CA LYS A 8 -5.80 -4.61 2.53
C LYS A 8 -5.46 -6.01 3.03
N CYS A 9 -5.38 -6.15 4.35
CA CYS A 9 -5.01 -7.40 4.98
C CYS A 9 -6.23 -8.28 5.25
N SER A 10 -6.00 -9.57 5.57
CA SER A 10 -7.08 -10.53 5.79
C SER A 10 -7.94 -10.17 7.00
N ASP A 11 -7.38 -9.45 7.97
CA ASP A 11 -8.11 -8.98 9.15
C ASP A 11 -8.79 -7.62 8.91
N ASN A 12 -8.88 -7.20 7.65
CA ASN A 12 -9.55 -5.97 7.23
C ASN A 12 -8.82 -4.67 7.63
N THR A 13 -7.54 -4.77 8.01
CA THR A 13 -6.71 -3.60 8.27
C THR A 13 -5.94 -3.20 7.00
N TYR A 14 -5.35 -2.00 7.02
CA TYR A 14 -4.57 -1.48 5.89
C TYR A 14 -3.10 -1.36 6.26
N TYR A 15 -2.24 -1.64 5.30
CA TYR A 15 -0.80 -1.44 5.41
C TYR A 15 -0.34 -0.54 4.27
N THR A 16 0.44 0.49 4.58
CA THR A 16 0.96 1.43 3.59
C THR A 16 2.48 1.27 3.48
N GLY A 17 2.98 1.22 2.25
CA GLY A 17 4.40 1.12 2.00
C GLY A 17 4.79 1.78 0.68
N TRP A 18 6.09 1.72 0.35
CA TRP A 18 6.57 2.15 -0.95
C TRP A 18 7.53 1.09 -1.51
N THR A 19 7.68 1.06 -2.82
CA THR A 19 8.57 0.11 -3.48
C THR A 19 8.90 0.58 -4.90
N ASN A 20 9.99 0.09 -5.45
CA ASN A 20 10.31 0.29 -6.86
C ASN A 20 9.87 -0.89 -7.74
N ASN A 21 9.29 -1.92 -7.14
CA ASN A 21 8.76 -3.08 -7.88
C ASN A 21 7.52 -3.60 -7.16
N LEU A 22 6.37 -3.12 -7.61
CA LEU A 22 5.09 -3.39 -6.94
C LEU A 22 4.71 -4.86 -6.95
N GLU A 23 4.86 -5.53 -8.09
CA GLU A 23 4.51 -6.96 -8.21
C GLU A 23 5.34 -7.83 -7.28
N LYS A 24 6.66 -7.60 -7.27
CA LYS A 24 7.56 -8.35 -6.41
C LYS A 24 7.25 -8.09 -4.94
N ARG A 25 6.98 -6.85 -4.57
CA ARG A 25 6.69 -6.48 -3.19
C ARG A 25 5.40 -7.11 -2.69
N LEU A 26 4.36 -7.11 -3.53
CA LEU A 26 3.10 -7.76 -3.18
C LEU A 26 3.30 -9.27 -2.96
N LYS A 27 4.07 -9.89 -3.83
CA LYS A 27 4.42 -11.31 -3.70
C LYS A 27 5.18 -11.56 -2.40
N ASP A 28 6.16 -10.71 -2.09
CA ASP A 28 6.95 -10.83 -0.85
C ASP A 28 6.04 -10.76 0.39
N HIS A 29 5.09 -9.83 0.40
CA HIS A 29 4.15 -9.72 1.52
C HIS A 29 3.35 -11.00 1.69
N ASN A 30 2.86 -11.59 0.60
CA ASN A 30 2.05 -12.79 0.66
C ASN A 30 2.86 -14.05 0.95
N GLU A 31 4.18 -14.01 0.74
CA GLU A 31 5.08 -15.11 1.10
C GLU A 31 5.62 -14.98 2.52
N GLY A 32 5.24 -13.92 3.23
CA GLY A 32 5.70 -13.70 4.59
C GLY A 32 7.07 -13.05 4.68
N LYS A 33 7.58 -12.52 3.56
CA LYS A 33 8.90 -11.88 3.47
C LYS A 33 8.82 -10.36 3.45
N GLY A 34 7.62 -9.80 3.52
CA GLY A 34 7.42 -8.36 3.51
C GLY A 34 7.64 -7.74 4.87
N ALA A 35 6.64 -7.03 5.38
CA ALA A 35 6.72 -6.39 6.68
C ALA A 35 6.23 -7.31 7.79
N LYS A 36 6.73 -7.07 9.01
CA LYS A 36 6.26 -7.81 10.19
C LYS A 36 4.76 -7.66 10.39
N TYR A 37 4.24 -6.48 10.08
CA TYR A 37 2.81 -6.19 10.22
C TYR A 37 1.95 -7.10 9.35
N THR A 38 2.37 -7.33 8.09
CA THR A 38 1.57 -8.10 7.13
C THR A 38 1.71 -9.61 7.29
N LYS A 39 2.82 -10.07 7.88
CA LYS A 39 3.11 -11.51 7.99
C LYS A 39 1.97 -12.31 8.63
N PRO A 40 1.44 -11.92 9.81
CA PRO A 40 0.32 -12.67 10.42
C PRO A 40 -1.05 -12.31 9.82
N ARG A 41 -1.11 -11.35 8.90
CA ARG A 41 -2.35 -10.85 8.33
C ARG A 41 -2.54 -11.22 6.86
N ARG A 42 -1.82 -12.23 6.41
CA ARG A 42 -1.95 -12.73 5.03
C ARG A 42 -3.23 -13.55 4.85
N PRO A 43 -3.79 -13.62 3.67
CA PRO A 43 -3.31 -12.98 2.44
C PRO A 43 -3.62 -11.48 2.42
N VAL A 44 -2.78 -10.72 1.72
CA VAL A 44 -3.00 -9.29 1.50
C VAL A 44 -3.31 -9.05 0.02
N VAL A 45 -4.12 -8.03 -0.26
CA VAL A 45 -4.45 -7.65 -1.63
C VAL A 45 -4.11 -6.18 -1.83
N LEU A 46 -3.77 -5.83 -3.06
CA LEU A 46 -3.46 -4.45 -3.42
C LEU A 46 -4.77 -3.66 -3.49
N ALA A 47 -4.92 -2.67 -2.63
CA ALA A 47 -6.13 -1.84 -2.59
C ALA A 47 -5.94 -0.51 -3.33
N TYR A 48 -4.71 -0.01 -3.40
CA TYR A 48 -4.44 1.32 -3.96
C TYR A 48 -2.96 1.48 -4.25
N TYR A 49 -2.61 2.25 -5.28
CA TYR A 49 -1.22 2.66 -5.49
C TYR A 49 -1.15 3.96 -6.29
N GLU A 50 -0.03 4.67 -6.10
CA GLU A 50 0.33 5.87 -6.86
C GLU A 50 1.76 5.69 -7.38
N THR A 51 2.05 6.28 -8.53
CA THR A 51 3.38 6.18 -9.14
C THR A 51 4.12 7.52 -9.03
N PHE A 52 5.45 7.43 -8.88
CA PHE A 52 6.32 8.61 -8.74
C PHE A 52 7.62 8.36 -9.49
N GLU A 53 8.25 9.43 -9.97
CA GLU A 53 9.52 9.35 -10.67
C GLU A 53 10.67 9.08 -9.69
N THR A 54 10.61 9.64 -8.49
CA THR A 54 11.67 9.48 -7.49
C THR A 54 11.18 8.73 -6.27
N LYS A 55 12.13 8.07 -5.58
CA LYS A 55 11.79 7.35 -4.35
C LYS A 55 11.44 8.32 -3.22
N GLU A 56 12.05 9.52 -3.23
CA GLU A 56 11.80 10.54 -2.22
C GLU A 56 10.34 10.98 -2.24
N GLU A 57 9.77 11.13 -3.45
CA GLU A 57 8.36 11.46 -3.60
C GLU A 57 7.46 10.33 -3.07
N ALA A 58 7.82 9.09 -3.41
CA ALA A 58 7.06 7.92 -2.95
C ALA A 58 7.10 7.80 -1.42
N MET A 59 8.27 8.05 -0.82
CA MET A 59 8.45 7.99 0.62
C MET A 59 7.67 9.08 1.34
N LYS A 60 7.66 10.29 0.78
CA LYS A 60 6.86 11.40 1.34
C LYS A 60 5.37 11.06 1.34
N ARG A 61 4.90 10.47 0.24
CA ARG A 61 3.49 10.09 0.13
C ARG A 61 3.15 8.96 1.09
N GLU A 62 4.06 7.99 1.23
CA GLU A 62 3.90 6.91 2.21
C GLU A 62 3.69 7.48 3.61
N TYR A 63 4.55 8.42 4.01
CA TYR A 63 4.44 9.08 5.31
C TYR A 63 3.08 9.76 5.47
N ALA A 64 2.66 10.53 4.46
CA ALA A 64 1.39 11.23 4.50
C ALA A 64 0.21 10.27 4.65
N ILE A 65 0.21 9.18 3.89
CA ILE A 65 -0.88 8.19 3.94
C ILE A 65 -0.89 7.44 5.27
N LYS A 66 0.28 7.12 5.81
CA LYS A 66 0.37 6.44 7.11
C LYS A 66 -0.27 7.24 8.24
N HIS A 67 -0.29 8.57 8.12
CA HIS A 67 -0.87 9.45 9.14
C HIS A 67 -2.34 9.77 8.88
N MET A 68 -2.92 9.22 7.82
CA MET A 68 -4.35 9.36 7.55
C MET A 68 -5.16 8.46 8.46
N THR A 69 -6.38 8.89 8.76
CA THR A 69 -7.35 8.02 9.44
C THR A 69 -7.79 6.91 8.48
N ARG A 70 -8.41 5.87 9.02
CA ARG A 70 -8.96 4.80 8.19
C ARG A 70 -9.97 5.34 7.17
N ALA A 71 -10.83 6.26 7.61
CA ALA A 71 -11.83 6.86 6.73
C ALA A 71 -11.18 7.61 5.56
N GLU A 72 -10.09 8.33 5.83
CA GLU A 72 -9.37 9.04 4.79
C GLU A 72 -8.72 8.08 3.78
N LYS A 73 -8.14 6.99 4.26
CA LYS A 73 -7.56 5.96 3.38
C LYS A 73 -8.63 5.33 2.51
N GLU A 74 -9.78 5.01 3.07
CA GLU A 74 -10.89 4.43 2.33
C GLU A 74 -11.40 5.39 1.26
N LYS A 75 -11.39 6.67 1.57
CA LYS A 75 -11.81 7.70 0.62
C LYS A 75 -10.91 7.76 -0.61
N ILE A 76 -9.59 7.76 -0.43
CA ILE A 76 -8.68 7.81 -1.58
C ILE A 76 -8.72 6.51 -2.39
N ILE A 77 -8.90 5.38 -1.74
CA ILE A 77 -9.07 4.09 -2.42
C ILE A 77 -10.33 4.11 -3.28
N LYS A 78 -11.44 4.57 -2.72
CA LYS A 78 -12.71 4.65 -3.42
C LYS A 78 -12.66 5.62 -4.59
N ASN A 79 -12.04 6.78 -4.40
CA ASN A 79 -11.93 7.80 -5.45
C ASN A 79 -11.16 7.27 -6.66
N LYS A 80 -10.09 6.52 -6.44
CA LYS A 80 -9.34 5.93 -7.53
C LYS A 80 -10.16 4.87 -8.26
N SER A 81 -10.92 4.06 -7.54
CA SER A 81 -11.79 3.06 -8.14
C SER A 81 -12.87 3.68 -9.01
N CYS A 82 -13.39 4.82 -8.62
CA CYS A 82 -14.41 5.53 -9.39
C CYS A 82 -13.89 6.10 -10.71
N ASN A 83 -12.58 6.26 -10.85
CA ASN A 83 -11.95 6.79 -12.05
C ASN A 83 -11.55 5.71 -13.05
N LEU A 84 -11.85 4.48 -12.74
CA LEU A 84 -11.62 3.35 -13.62
C LEU A 84 -12.88 3.05 -14.42
#